data_885b8e9e93f558fe9650db920e4a50cc
#
_entry.id   885b8e9e93f558fe9650db920e4a50cc
#
_cell.length_a   1.000
_cell.length_b   1.000
_cell.length_c   1.000
_cell.angle_alpha   90.00
_cell.angle_beta   90.00
_cell.angle_gamma   90.00
#
_symmetry.space_group_name_H-M   'P 1'
#
loop_
_entity.id
_entity.type
_entity.pdbx_description
1 polymer ?
#
loop_
_entity_poly.entity_id
_entity_poly.type
_entity_poly.pdbx_seq_one_letter_code
_entity_poly.pdbx_strand_id
1 'polypeptide(L)'
;VLPKGHDAWREEQKAAFAEGRPAPAYPDITDDEIRQTIEDNQLRLIKERGADLTIFSPRASAMAHHVGDQDVSATWARHCNNLIHRVTQLFPDVFVGGCMLPQSPQAGLEASVAELRRCVEELGFVSCNLNPDPGGGHFQHPPLTDDYWFPLYEVMEELQVPGMIHVSGSCNPAMHATGGYYLAADTVAFMQLLQGDLFSHFPGLRFIIPHGGGAVPYHWGRYRGLADMLKQPSLDTHLMNNVFFDTCVYHQPGINLMTEVVPVDNVLFASETFGAVRAIDPETGHQFDDTKRYIENSPHLSDADRQK
;
A
#
# COMPACT_ATOMS: atom_id res chain seq x y z
N VAL A 1 -0.99 -2.02 -14.38
CA VAL A 1 -1.90 -2.53 -15.41
C VAL A 1 -1.63 -4.01 -15.56
N LEU A 2 -2.65 -4.82 -15.47
CA LEU A 2 -2.60 -6.29 -15.62
C LEU A 2 -3.35 -6.69 -16.91
N PRO A 3 -3.18 -7.93 -17.40
CA PRO A 3 -3.89 -8.40 -18.57
C PRO A 3 -5.42 -8.23 -18.46
N LYS A 4 -6.08 -7.86 -19.53
CA LYS A 4 -7.53 -7.56 -19.54
C LYS A 4 -8.41 -8.72 -19.02
N GLY A 5 -7.98 -9.96 -19.27
CA GLY A 5 -8.68 -11.14 -18.78
C GLY A 5 -8.77 -11.23 -17.26
N HIS A 6 -7.75 -10.74 -16.55
CA HIS A 6 -7.71 -10.69 -15.09
C HIS A 6 -8.76 -9.76 -14.50
N ASP A 7 -8.80 -8.51 -14.98
CA ASP A 7 -9.79 -7.53 -14.50
C ASP A 7 -11.22 -7.96 -14.86
N ALA A 8 -11.44 -8.49 -16.08
CA ALA A 8 -12.74 -8.98 -16.51
C ALA A 8 -13.24 -10.15 -15.66
N TRP A 9 -12.35 -11.07 -15.29
CA TRP A 9 -12.70 -12.17 -14.41
C TRP A 9 -13.14 -11.68 -13.02
N ARG A 10 -12.47 -10.65 -12.47
CA ARG A 10 -12.87 -10.07 -11.17
C ARG A 10 -14.28 -9.51 -11.20
N GLU A 11 -14.66 -8.80 -12.25
CA GLU A 11 -16.02 -8.26 -12.39
C GLU A 11 -17.05 -9.41 -12.48
N GLU A 12 -16.72 -10.46 -13.20
CA GLU A 12 -17.59 -11.64 -13.30
C GLU A 12 -17.68 -12.42 -11.98
N GLN A 13 -16.58 -12.52 -11.20
CA GLN A 13 -16.60 -13.12 -9.86
C GLN A 13 -17.55 -12.36 -8.94
N LYS A 14 -17.52 -11.01 -8.97
CA LYS A 14 -18.40 -10.17 -8.17
C LYS A 14 -19.86 -10.34 -8.57
N ALA A 15 -20.14 -10.38 -9.86
CA ALA A 15 -21.48 -10.60 -10.37
C ALA A 15 -22.01 -11.99 -10.00
N ALA A 16 -21.19 -13.03 -10.16
CA ALA A 16 -21.50 -14.40 -9.78
C ALA A 16 -21.86 -14.52 -8.29
N PHE A 17 -21.08 -13.90 -7.42
CA PHE A 17 -21.37 -13.87 -5.98
C PHE A 17 -22.72 -13.19 -5.69
N ALA A 18 -22.98 -12.05 -6.30
CA ALA A 18 -24.24 -11.31 -6.11
C ALA A 18 -25.49 -12.10 -6.60
N GLU A 19 -25.31 -12.96 -7.60
CA GLU A 19 -26.36 -13.82 -8.16
C GLU A 19 -26.44 -15.21 -7.47
N GLY A 20 -25.58 -15.49 -6.49
CA GLY A 20 -25.56 -16.77 -5.78
C GLY A 20 -25.09 -17.96 -6.64
N ARG A 21 -24.33 -17.71 -7.70
CA ARG A 21 -23.74 -18.73 -8.57
C ARG A 21 -22.21 -18.83 -8.39
N PRO A 22 -21.61 -19.97 -8.74
CA PRO A 22 -20.16 -20.10 -8.67
C PRO A 22 -19.46 -19.15 -9.65
N ALA A 23 -18.29 -18.65 -9.27
CA ALA A 23 -17.43 -17.89 -10.17
C ALA A 23 -16.98 -18.78 -11.35
N PRO A 24 -16.76 -18.20 -12.55
CA PRO A 24 -16.20 -18.94 -13.67
C PRO A 24 -14.76 -19.38 -13.40
N ALA A 25 -14.26 -20.31 -14.20
CA ALA A 25 -12.85 -20.68 -14.17
C ALA A 25 -11.98 -19.44 -14.46
N TYR A 26 -10.85 -19.34 -13.75
CA TYR A 26 -9.89 -18.25 -14.00
C TYR A 26 -9.29 -18.41 -15.41
N PRO A 27 -9.18 -17.34 -16.21
CA PRO A 27 -8.69 -17.41 -17.57
C PRO A 27 -7.23 -17.86 -17.64
N ASP A 28 -6.88 -18.55 -18.70
CA ASP A 28 -5.49 -18.87 -19.01
C ASP A 28 -4.81 -17.60 -19.57
N ILE A 29 -4.07 -16.92 -18.71
CA ILE A 29 -3.29 -15.73 -19.06
C ILE A 29 -1.87 -16.17 -19.38
N THR A 30 -1.42 -15.93 -20.61
CA THR A 30 -0.11 -16.36 -21.07
C THR A 30 1.01 -15.43 -20.56
N ASP A 31 2.24 -15.93 -20.51
CA ASP A 31 3.41 -15.12 -20.18
C ASP A 31 3.66 -14.02 -21.22
N ASP A 32 3.31 -14.25 -22.47
CA ASP A 32 3.44 -13.25 -23.55
C ASP A 32 2.46 -12.08 -23.33
N GLU A 33 1.22 -12.33 -22.88
CA GLU A 33 0.27 -11.27 -22.52
C GLU A 33 0.79 -10.46 -21.33
N ILE A 34 1.39 -11.12 -20.33
CA ILE A 34 1.99 -10.45 -19.19
C ILE A 34 3.17 -9.58 -19.65
N ARG A 35 4.10 -10.14 -20.44
CA ARG A 35 5.27 -9.41 -20.98
C ARG A 35 4.83 -8.17 -21.73
N GLN A 36 3.93 -8.32 -22.69
CA GLN A 36 3.43 -7.20 -23.50
C GLN A 36 2.83 -6.11 -22.62
N THR A 37 2.00 -6.51 -21.65
CA THR A 37 1.35 -5.55 -20.75
C THR A 37 2.35 -4.78 -19.89
N ILE A 38 3.36 -5.45 -19.34
CA ILE A 38 4.36 -4.84 -18.46
C ILE A 38 5.34 -3.98 -19.28
N GLU A 39 5.79 -4.44 -20.44
CA GLU A 39 6.72 -3.70 -21.32
C GLU A 39 6.09 -2.40 -21.83
N ASP A 40 4.85 -2.45 -22.28
CA ASP A 40 4.14 -1.28 -22.81
C ASP A 40 3.79 -0.23 -21.72
N ASN A 41 3.79 -0.62 -20.47
CA ASN A 41 3.32 0.21 -19.36
C ASN A 41 4.41 0.44 -18.30
N GLN A 42 4.44 -0.39 -17.26
CA GLN A 42 5.30 -0.16 -16.09
C GLN A 42 6.79 -0.13 -16.44
N LEU A 43 7.27 -1.11 -17.18
CA LEU A 43 8.69 -1.21 -17.51
C LEU A 43 9.18 -0.01 -18.32
N ARG A 44 8.38 0.47 -19.27
CA ARG A 44 8.68 1.67 -20.04
C ARG A 44 8.86 2.88 -19.13
N LEU A 45 7.89 3.13 -18.22
CA LEU A 45 7.95 4.29 -17.31
C LEU A 45 9.07 4.18 -16.28
N ILE A 46 9.34 2.98 -15.75
CA ILE A 46 10.45 2.75 -14.82
C ILE A 46 11.77 3.15 -15.50
N LYS A 47 11.98 2.70 -16.73
CA LYS A 47 13.18 3.06 -17.52
C LYS A 47 13.26 4.55 -17.86
N GLU A 48 12.15 5.15 -18.30
CA GLU A 48 12.08 6.59 -18.61
C GLU A 48 12.39 7.46 -17.40
N ARG A 49 11.98 7.04 -16.21
CA ARG A 49 12.17 7.77 -14.94
C ARG A 49 13.47 7.41 -14.21
N GLY A 50 14.23 6.45 -14.71
CA GLY A 50 15.51 6.02 -14.13
C GLY A 50 15.35 5.39 -12.74
N ALA A 51 14.38 4.52 -12.56
CA ALA A 51 14.25 3.67 -11.39
C ALA A 51 14.89 2.29 -11.70
N ASP A 52 15.58 1.72 -10.72
CA ASP A 52 16.33 0.47 -10.88
C ASP A 52 15.52 -0.75 -10.46
N LEU A 53 14.84 -0.67 -9.31
CA LEU A 53 14.07 -1.77 -8.73
C LEU A 53 12.73 -1.26 -8.20
N THR A 54 11.69 -2.06 -8.38
CA THR A 54 10.33 -1.70 -7.94
C THR A 54 9.71 -2.83 -7.13
N ILE A 55 9.21 -2.52 -5.92
CA ILE A 55 8.29 -3.41 -5.22
C ILE A 55 6.95 -3.33 -5.95
N PHE A 56 6.55 -4.44 -6.57
CA PHE A 56 5.35 -4.52 -7.39
C PHE A 56 4.26 -5.31 -6.68
N SER A 57 3.13 -4.67 -6.42
CA SER A 57 2.00 -5.26 -5.72
C SER A 57 0.70 -5.16 -6.53
N PRO A 58 -0.33 -5.95 -6.21
CA PRO A 58 -1.65 -5.79 -6.78
C PRO A 58 -2.21 -4.39 -6.49
N ARG A 59 -3.02 -3.86 -7.43
CA ARG A 59 -3.66 -2.55 -7.29
C ARG A 59 -4.67 -2.58 -6.12
N ALA A 60 -4.38 -1.86 -5.04
CA ALA A 60 -5.19 -1.83 -3.83
C ALA A 60 -6.65 -1.44 -4.08
N SER A 61 -6.92 -0.42 -4.95
CA SER A 61 -8.29 -0.01 -5.29
C SER A 61 -9.16 -1.13 -5.90
N ALA A 62 -8.55 -2.13 -6.53
CA ALA A 62 -9.26 -3.24 -7.15
C ALA A 62 -9.56 -4.41 -6.20
N MET A 63 -9.04 -4.37 -4.97
CA MET A 63 -9.27 -5.46 -4.02
C MET A 63 -10.73 -5.56 -3.58
N ALA A 64 -11.39 -4.42 -3.32
CA ALA A 64 -12.79 -4.35 -2.96
C ALA A 64 -13.17 -5.42 -1.90
N HIS A 65 -12.47 -5.39 -0.76
CA HIS A 65 -12.63 -6.38 0.33
C HIS A 65 -14.04 -6.45 0.90
N HIS A 66 -14.82 -5.35 0.78
CA HIS A 66 -16.23 -5.27 1.17
C HIS A 66 -17.17 -6.04 0.23
N VAL A 67 -16.69 -6.55 -0.90
CA VAL A 67 -17.51 -7.29 -1.87
C VAL A 67 -17.28 -8.78 -1.72
N GLY A 68 -18.36 -9.51 -1.45
CA GLY A 68 -18.31 -10.95 -1.24
C GLY A 68 -17.97 -11.34 0.20
N ASP A 69 -17.65 -12.60 0.35
CA ASP A 69 -17.20 -13.20 1.59
C ASP A 69 -15.69 -13.43 1.60
N GLN A 70 -15.21 -14.15 2.62
CA GLN A 70 -13.79 -14.46 2.77
C GLN A 70 -13.25 -15.34 1.62
N ASP A 71 -14.05 -16.24 1.08
CA ASP A 71 -13.63 -17.10 -0.03
C ASP A 71 -13.45 -16.30 -1.34
N VAL A 72 -14.35 -15.34 -1.59
CA VAL A 72 -14.22 -14.40 -2.71
C VAL A 72 -12.96 -13.55 -2.57
N SER A 73 -12.69 -13.03 -1.38
CA SER A 73 -11.50 -12.23 -1.08
C SER A 73 -10.21 -13.06 -1.21
N ALA A 74 -10.19 -14.27 -0.64
CA ALA A 74 -9.03 -15.17 -0.68
C ALA A 74 -8.70 -15.61 -2.11
N THR A 75 -9.71 -15.99 -2.88
CA THR A 75 -9.52 -16.40 -4.28
C THR A 75 -8.95 -15.26 -5.11
N TRP A 76 -9.49 -14.05 -4.94
CA TRP A 76 -9.00 -12.88 -5.66
C TRP A 76 -7.57 -12.51 -5.28
N ALA A 77 -7.26 -12.43 -3.98
CA ALA A 77 -5.92 -12.14 -3.50
C ALA A 77 -4.90 -13.14 -4.06
N ARG A 78 -5.23 -14.43 -4.04
CA ARG A 78 -4.38 -15.50 -4.57
C ARG A 78 -4.10 -15.36 -6.07
N HIS A 79 -5.11 -15.04 -6.88
CA HIS A 79 -4.91 -14.79 -8.31
C HIS A 79 -4.05 -13.56 -8.57
N CYS A 80 -4.28 -12.47 -7.83
CA CYS A 80 -3.45 -11.27 -7.91
C CYS A 80 -1.98 -11.57 -7.56
N ASN A 81 -1.73 -12.22 -6.43
CA ASN A 81 -0.38 -12.54 -5.97
C ASN A 81 0.34 -13.50 -6.93
N ASN A 82 -0.37 -14.48 -7.49
CA ASN A 82 0.20 -15.37 -8.50
C ASN A 82 0.61 -14.62 -9.78
N LEU A 83 -0.17 -13.62 -10.22
CA LEU A 83 0.24 -12.79 -11.35
C LEU A 83 1.45 -11.92 -11.03
N ILE A 84 1.51 -11.32 -9.83
CA ILE A 84 2.70 -10.57 -9.40
C ILE A 84 3.92 -11.49 -9.38
N HIS A 85 3.82 -12.69 -8.83
CA HIS A 85 4.92 -13.65 -8.85
C HIS A 85 5.41 -13.94 -10.28
N ARG A 86 4.49 -14.18 -11.23
CA ARG A 86 4.87 -14.38 -12.63
C ARG A 86 5.61 -13.15 -13.21
N VAL A 87 5.18 -11.93 -12.88
CA VAL A 87 5.89 -10.71 -13.29
C VAL A 87 7.31 -10.69 -12.72
N THR A 88 7.51 -11.02 -11.45
CA THR A 88 8.85 -11.05 -10.84
C THR A 88 9.75 -12.13 -11.47
N GLN A 89 9.18 -13.25 -11.90
CA GLN A 89 9.95 -14.29 -12.62
C GLN A 89 10.30 -13.88 -14.06
N LEU A 90 9.42 -13.11 -14.71
CA LEU A 90 9.66 -12.63 -16.08
C LEU A 90 10.63 -11.44 -16.16
N PHE A 91 10.73 -10.65 -15.10
CA PHE A 91 11.56 -9.44 -15.00
C PHE A 91 12.27 -9.35 -13.63
N PRO A 92 13.13 -10.33 -13.28
CA PRO A 92 13.70 -10.46 -11.94
C PRO A 92 14.66 -9.32 -11.55
N ASP A 93 15.25 -8.65 -12.53
CA ASP A 93 16.18 -7.53 -12.29
C ASP A 93 15.47 -6.19 -12.02
N VAL A 94 14.14 -6.14 -12.20
CA VAL A 94 13.35 -4.89 -12.12
C VAL A 94 12.26 -4.95 -11.06
N PHE A 95 11.67 -6.14 -10.83
CA PHE A 95 10.53 -6.28 -9.92
C PHE A 95 10.78 -7.27 -8.80
N VAL A 96 10.40 -6.88 -7.58
CA VAL A 96 10.20 -7.78 -6.45
C VAL A 96 8.75 -7.71 -6.01
N GLY A 97 8.23 -8.79 -5.44
CA GLY A 97 6.79 -8.89 -5.13
C GLY A 97 6.42 -8.30 -3.78
N GLY A 98 5.31 -7.55 -3.76
CA GLY A 98 4.54 -7.25 -2.56
C GLY A 98 3.17 -7.93 -2.64
N CYS A 99 2.73 -8.59 -1.57
CA CYS A 99 1.46 -9.31 -1.61
C CYS A 99 0.28 -8.46 -1.17
N MET A 100 -0.89 -8.82 -1.64
CA MET A 100 -2.17 -8.36 -1.13
C MET A 100 -2.78 -9.45 -0.25
N LEU A 101 -3.23 -9.07 0.95
CA LEU A 101 -3.83 -10.00 1.90
C LEU A 101 -5.33 -10.14 1.63
N PRO A 102 -5.90 -11.34 1.76
CA PRO A 102 -7.35 -11.53 1.73
C PRO A 102 -7.95 -11.01 3.04
N GLN A 103 -8.77 -9.98 2.94
CA GLN A 103 -9.45 -9.39 4.09
C GLN A 103 -10.93 -9.19 3.74
N SER A 104 -11.79 -9.74 4.58
CA SER A 104 -13.24 -9.51 4.49
C SER A 104 -13.72 -8.87 5.77
N PRO A 105 -14.65 -7.90 5.75
CA PRO A 105 -15.06 -7.15 6.94
C PRO A 105 -15.57 -8.00 8.11
N GLN A 106 -15.99 -9.23 7.83
CA GLN A 106 -16.64 -10.13 8.82
C GLN A 106 -15.80 -11.37 9.13
N ALA A 107 -14.59 -11.47 8.58
CA ALA A 107 -13.73 -12.63 8.76
C ALA A 107 -12.60 -12.35 9.75
N GLY A 108 -12.01 -13.43 10.29
CA GLY A 108 -10.74 -13.38 11.00
C GLY A 108 -9.54 -13.22 10.05
N LEU A 109 -8.34 -13.31 10.61
CA LEU A 109 -7.09 -13.10 9.88
C LEU A 109 -6.41 -14.39 9.41
N GLU A 110 -7.02 -15.55 9.62
CA GLU A 110 -6.42 -16.86 9.31
C GLU A 110 -6.02 -16.97 7.84
N ALA A 111 -6.89 -16.51 6.93
CA ALA A 111 -6.60 -16.51 5.50
C ALA A 111 -5.50 -15.50 5.13
N SER A 112 -5.45 -14.34 5.81
CA SER A 112 -4.41 -13.34 5.63
C SER A 112 -3.05 -13.88 6.07
N VAL A 113 -2.98 -14.52 7.23
CA VAL A 113 -1.77 -15.17 7.77
C VAL A 113 -1.27 -16.26 6.83
N ALA A 114 -2.16 -17.14 6.38
CA ALA A 114 -1.81 -18.23 5.47
C ALA A 114 -1.26 -17.71 4.12
N GLU A 115 -1.92 -16.70 3.55
CA GLU A 115 -1.49 -16.12 2.27
C GLU A 115 -0.19 -15.31 2.42
N LEU A 116 0.04 -14.61 3.55
CA LEU A 116 1.29 -13.92 3.82
C LEU A 116 2.45 -14.91 3.86
N ARG A 117 2.33 -16.00 4.63
CA ARG A 117 3.36 -17.05 4.67
C ARG A 117 3.64 -17.62 3.29
N ARG A 118 2.60 -17.98 2.55
CA ARG A 118 2.76 -18.49 1.18
C ARG A 118 3.52 -17.51 0.29
N CYS A 119 3.14 -16.24 0.32
CA CYS A 119 3.76 -15.22 -0.54
C CYS A 119 5.23 -15.00 -0.20
N VAL A 120 5.60 -15.00 1.08
CA VAL A 120 6.99 -14.78 1.49
C VAL A 120 7.82 -16.05 1.34
N GLU A 121 7.35 -17.18 1.88
CA GLU A 121 8.14 -18.41 1.97
C GLU A 121 8.21 -19.16 0.62
N GLU A 122 7.12 -19.14 -0.18
CA GLU A 122 7.07 -19.89 -1.45
C GLU A 122 7.30 -19.00 -2.68
N LEU A 123 6.81 -17.73 -2.66
CA LEU A 123 6.89 -16.83 -3.81
C LEU A 123 8.00 -15.79 -3.70
N GLY A 124 8.67 -15.67 -2.55
CA GLY A 124 9.79 -14.76 -2.33
C GLY A 124 9.39 -13.28 -2.25
N PHE A 125 8.19 -12.97 -1.79
CA PHE A 125 7.73 -11.60 -1.63
C PHE A 125 8.37 -10.92 -0.43
N VAL A 126 8.54 -9.60 -0.51
CA VAL A 126 9.31 -8.80 0.46
C VAL A 126 8.45 -7.84 1.28
N SER A 127 7.18 -7.72 0.99
CA SER A 127 6.24 -6.83 1.69
C SER A 127 4.80 -7.31 1.53
N CYS A 128 3.89 -6.75 2.33
CA CYS A 128 2.45 -6.93 2.16
C CYS A 128 1.70 -5.61 2.20
N ASN A 129 0.54 -5.56 1.55
CA ASN A 129 -0.44 -4.50 1.73
C ASN A 129 -1.49 -4.95 2.76
N LEU A 130 -1.66 -4.15 3.80
CA LEU A 130 -2.63 -4.35 4.87
C LEU A 130 -3.72 -3.30 4.78
N ASN A 131 -4.98 -3.73 4.66
CA ASN A 131 -6.12 -2.82 4.63
C ASN A 131 -6.67 -2.60 6.05
N PRO A 132 -6.56 -1.39 6.63
CA PRO A 132 -7.06 -1.08 7.96
C PRO A 132 -8.58 -0.94 8.01
N ASP A 133 -9.25 -0.79 6.87
CA ASP A 133 -10.71 -0.65 6.75
C ASP A 133 -11.27 -1.49 5.59
N PRO A 134 -11.30 -2.82 5.73
CA PRO A 134 -11.87 -3.70 4.71
C PRO A 134 -13.35 -3.43 4.45
N GLY A 135 -14.04 -2.71 5.34
CA GLY A 135 -15.43 -2.27 5.20
C GLY A 135 -15.66 -1.16 4.16
N GLY A 136 -14.61 -0.67 3.50
CA GLY A 136 -14.76 0.26 2.37
C GLY A 136 -15.21 1.67 2.74
N GLY A 137 -14.59 2.29 3.73
CA GLY A 137 -14.80 3.70 4.09
C GLY A 137 -15.78 3.92 5.23
N HIS A 138 -16.08 2.89 6.00
CA HIS A 138 -16.96 3.00 7.17
C HIS A 138 -16.20 2.99 8.51
N PHE A 139 -14.91 2.66 8.53
CA PHE A 139 -14.04 2.64 9.71
C PHE A 139 -14.65 1.88 10.90
N GLN A 140 -15.25 0.73 10.64
CA GLN A 140 -15.88 -0.13 11.63
C GLN A 140 -15.02 -1.31 12.08
N HIS A 141 -13.85 -1.45 11.48
CA HIS A 141 -12.90 -2.51 11.78
C HIS A 141 -12.11 -2.15 13.05
N PRO A 142 -11.59 -3.13 13.81
CA PRO A 142 -10.74 -2.86 14.96
C PRO A 142 -9.56 -1.95 14.60
N PRO A 143 -9.19 -0.98 15.45
CA PRO A 143 -8.04 -0.13 15.18
C PRO A 143 -6.75 -0.96 15.06
N LEU A 144 -5.75 -0.46 14.34
CA LEU A 144 -4.49 -1.16 14.08
C LEU A 144 -3.71 -1.57 15.34
N THR A 145 -4.07 -1.02 16.50
CA THR A 145 -3.46 -1.35 17.81
C THR A 145 -4.24 -2.36 18.62
N ASP A 146 -5.35 -2.86 18.08
CA ASP A 146 -6.19 -3.88 18.71
C ASP A 146 -5.55 -5.28 18.59
N ASP A 147 -5.75 -6.14 19.58
CA ASP A 147 -5.25 -7.51 19.63
C ASP A 147 -5.80 -8.41 18.51
N TYR A 148 -6.90 -8.00 17.88
CA TYR A 148 -7.39 -8.63 16.65
C TYR A 148 -6.29 -8.80 15.58
N TRP A 149 -5.37 -7.84 15.46
CA TRP A 149 -4.31 -7.85 14.46
C TRP A 149 -3.07 -8.67 14.85
N PHE A 150 -2.92 -9.02 16.12
CA PHE A 150 -1.70 -9.64 16.65
C PHE A 150 -1.28 -10.91 15.91
N PRO A 151 -2.19 -11.85 15.54
CA PRO A 151 -1.78 -13.04 14.78
C PRO A 151 -1.11 -12.73 13.44
N LEU A 152 -1.49 -11.62 12.80
CA LEU A 152 -0.85 -11.18 11.56
C LEU A 152 0.49 -10.48 11.85
N TYR A 153 0.56 -9.66 12.89
CA TYR A 153 1.78 -8.93 13.28
C TYR A 153 2.90 -9.86 13.74
N GLU A 154 2.56 -10.94 14.46
CA GLU A 154 3.50 -12.00 14.82
C GLU A 154 4.19 -12.59 13.58
N VAL A 155 3.42 -12.88 12.55
CA VAL A 155 3.96 -13.43 11.29
C VAL A 155 4.75 -12.38 10.49
N MET A 156 4.29 -11.14 10.46
CA MET A 156 5.04 -10.06 9.81
C MET A 156 6.39 -9.82 10.47
N GLU A 157 6.46 -9.86 11.81
CA GLU A 157 7.69 -9.71 12.57
C GLU A 157 8.60 -10.93 12.42
N GLU A 158 8.06 -12.15 12.51
CA GLU A 158 8.78 -13.42 12.27
C GLU A 158 9.46 -13.44 10.89
N LEU A 159 8.71 -13.06 9.85
CA LEU A 159 9.19 -13.04 8.47
C LEU A 159 9.97 -11.77 8.11
N GLN A 160 10.02 -10.80 9.01
CA GLN A 160 10.69 -9.50 8.83
C GLN A 160 10.19 -8.71 7.61
N VAL A 161 8.89 -8.78 7.32
CA VAL A 161 8.28 -8.08 6.18
C VAL A 161 7.50 -6.86 6.65
N PRO A 162 7.71 -5.69 6.03
CA PRO A 162 6.91 -4.50 6.31
C PRO A 162 5.51 -4.61 5.72
N GLY A 163 4.54 -3.96 6.39
CA GLY A 163 3.19 -3.78 5.88
C GLY A 163 2.96 -2.36 5.37
N MET A 164 2.56 -2.21 4.11
CA MET A 164 2.01 -0.94 3.64
C MET A 164 0.55 -0.87 4.05
N ILE A 165 0.20 0.14 4.84
CA ILE A 165 -1.18 0.40 5.26
C ILE A 165 -1.91 1.04 4.09
N HIS A 166 -2.73 0.26 3.39
CA HIS A 166 -3.38 0.75 2.17
C HIS A 166 -4.83 0.25 2.07
N VAL A 167 -5.79 1.18 2.10
CA VAL A 167 -7.20 0.85 1.91
C VAL A 167 -7.50 0.51 0.44
N SER A 168 -8.58 -0.22 0.20
CA SER A 168 -9.14 -0.44 -1.13
C SER A 168 -10.06 0.73 -1.55
N GLY A 169 -10.77 0.61 -2.67
CA GLY A 169 -11.77 1.61 -3.05
C GLY A 169 -12.91 1.71 -2.02
N SER A 170 -13.41 2.92 -1.79
CA SER A 170 -14.56 3.15 -0.88
C SER A 170 -15.88 2.79 -1.56
N CYS A 171 -16.79 2.19 -0.79
CA CYS A 171 -18.22 2.06 -1.12
C CYS A 171 -19.11 3.03 -0.31
N ASN A 172 -18.52 3.84 0.57
CA ASN A 172 -19.25 4.84 1.35
C ASN A 172 -19.59 6.05 0.44
N PRO A 173 -20.87 6.38 0.25
CA PRO A 173 -21.27 7.49 -0.63
C PRO A 173 -20.83 8.88 -0.13
N ALA A 174 -20.43 9.00 1.14
CA ALA A 174 -19.92 10.24 1.70
C ALA A 174 -18.44 10.48 1.38
N MET A 175 -17.75 9.51 0.78
CA MET A 175 -16.33 9.60 0.49
C MET A 175 -16.04 9.45 -1.00
N HIS A 176 -15.06 10.22 -1.51
CA HIS A 176 -14.50 9.94 -2.82
C HIS A 176 -13.83 8.55 -2.80
N ALA A 177 -14.11 7.74 -3.81
CA ALA A 177 -13.80 6.30 -3.81
C ALA A 177 -12.31 5.95 -3.64
N THR A 178 -11.40 6.83 -4.04
CA THR A 178 -9.95 6.62 -3.94
C THR A 178 -9.27 7.79 -3.21
N GLY A 179 -8.81 8.81 -3.91
CA GLY A 179 -7.93 9.85 -3.38
C GLY A 179 -8.34 10.45 -2.02
N GLY A 180 -9.59 10.89 -1.86
CA GLY A 180 -10.06 11.44 -0.57
C GLY A 180 -10.09 10.41 0.54
N TYR A 181 -10.54 9.19 0.25
CA TYR A 181 -10.57 8.10 1.20
C TYR A 181 -9.17 7.63 1.60
N TYR A 182 -8.24 7.54 0.66
CA TYR A 182 -6.86 7.14 0.92
C TYR A 182 -6.19 8.06 1.94
N LEU A 183 -6.20 9.37 1.68
CA LEU A 183 -5.60 10.37 2.57
C LEU A 183 -6.25 10.38 3.96
N ALA A 184 -7.56 10.14 4.05
CA ALA A 184 -8.25 10.02 5.33
C ALA A 184 -7.79 8.78 6.10
N ALA A 185 -7.70 7.62 5.43
CA ALA A 185 -7.30 6.37 6.04
C ALA A 185 -5.85 6.39 6.54
N ASP A 186 -4.92 6.97 5.77
CA ASP A 186 -3.51 7.16 6.16
C ASP A 186 -3.39 7.99 7.43
N THR A 187 -4.14 9.09 7.48
CA THR A 187 -4.19 10.00 8.63
C THR A 187 -4.77 9.31 9.87
N VAL A 188 -5.84 8.52 9.70
CA VAL A 188 -6.45 7.75 10.78
C VAL A 188 -5.50 6.67 11.28
N ALA A 189 -4.81 5.96 10.39
CA ALA A 189 -3.85 4.92 10.74
C ALA A 189 -2.72 5.47 11.63
N PHE A 190 -2.12 6.59 11.24
CA PHE A 190 -1.09 7.24 12.05
C PHE A 190 -1.60 7.62 13.45
N MET A 191 -2.82 8.16 13.54
CA MET A 191 -3.41 8.52 14.82
C MET A 191 -3.68 7.29 15.70
N GLN A 192 -4.12 6.17 15.12
CA GLN A 192 -4.29 4.92 15.86
C GLN A 192 -2.97 4.43 16.45
N LEU A 193 -1.88 4.41 15.64
CA LEU A 193 -0.56 4.02 16.10
C LEU A 193 -0.02 4.94 17.21
N LEU A 194 -0.29 6.25 17.11
CA LEU A 194 0.13 7.23 18.12
C LEU A 194 -0.59 7.02 19.46
N GLN A 195 -1.86 6.61 19.44
CA GLN A 195 -2.66 6.42 20.65
C GLN A 195 -2.32 5.13 21.42
N GLY A 196 -1.82 4.12 20.74
CA GLY A 196 -1.53 2.80 21.29
C GLY A 196 -0.07 2.61 21.68
N ASP A 197 0.24 1.40 22.08
CA ASP A 197 1.57 0.94 22.49
C ASP A 197 2.06 -0.27 21.65
N LEU A 198 1.56 -0.40 20.44
CA LEU A 198 1.77 -1.54 19.55
C LEU A 198 3.24 -1.96 19.43
N PHE A 199 4.14 -0.99 19.27
CA PHE A 199 5.58 -1.26 19.09
C PHE A 199 6.30 -1.66 20.38
N SER A 200 5.62 -1.58 21.53
CA SER A 200 6.09 -2.23 22.76
C SER A 200 5.87 -3.74 22.74
N HIS A 201 4.84 -4.20 22.04
CA HIS A 201 4.53 -5.63 21.84
C HIS A 201 5.31 -6.21 20.65
N PHE A 202 5.46 -5.42 19.58
CA PHE A 202 6.09 -5.82 18.31
C PHE A 202 7.19 -4.82 17.90
N PRO A 203 8.35 -4.82 18.56
CA PRO A 203 9.41 -3.84 18.30
C PRO A 203 10.06 -3.97 16.91
N GLY A 204 9.97 -5.14 16.28
CA GLY A 204 10.46 -5.39 14.92
C GLY A 204 9.46 -5.10 13.82
N LEU A 205 8.18 -4.87 14.16
CA LEU A 205 7.14 -4.58 13.18
C LEU A 205 7.36 -3.23 12.50
N ARG A 206 7.15 -3.17 11.19
CA ARG A 206 7.32 -1.94 10.39
C ARG A 206 6.13 -1.69 9.52
N PHE A 207 5.67 -0.43 9.51
CA PHE A 207 4.59 0.04 8.64
C PHE A 207 5.04 1.15 7.70
N ILE A 208 4.53 1.10 6.47
CA ILE A 208 4.63 2.19 5.51
C ILE A 208 3.25 2.82 5.40
N ILE A 209 3.14 4.11 5.68
CA ILE A 209 1.92 4.89 5.46
C ILE A 209 2.09 5.62 4.13
N PRO A 210 1.33 5.24 3.10
CA PRO A 210 1.49 5.77 1.76
C PRO A 210 0.98 7.21 1.61
N HIS A 211 1.06 7.74 0.38
CA HIS A 211 0.58 9.08 0.00
C HIS A 211 1.12 10.21 0.90
N GLY A 212 2.42 10.09 1.23
CA GLY A 212 3.10 11.03 2.11
C GLY A 212 2.58 11.04 3.55
N GLY A 213 1.89 9.99 3.98
CA GLY A 213 1.25 9.92 5.29
C GLY A 213 -0.07 10.69 5.38
N GLY A 214 -0.74 10.94 4.26
CA GLY A 214 -1.98 11.72 4.23
C GLY A 214 -1.77 13.15 4.71
N ALA A 215 -2.47 13.57 5.77
CA ALA A 215 -2.34 14.91 6.34
C ALA A 215 -1.26 15.01 7.45
N VAL A 216 -0.54 13.93 7.76
CA VAL A 216 0.36 13.85 8.93
C VAL A 216 1.50 14.86 8.87
N PRO A 217 2.32 14.97 7.81
CA PRO A 217 3.41 15.95 7.76
C PRO A 217 2.91 17.39 7.88
N TYR A 218 1.78 17.71 7.26
CA TYR A 218 1.18 19.05 7.34
C TYR A 218 0.76 19.40 8.78
N HIS A 219 0.35 18.42 9.58
CA HIS A 219 -0.09 18.59 10.97
C HIS A 219 0.92 18.06 12.00
N TRP A 220 2.21 17.93 11.65
CA TRP A 220 3.25 17.35 12.51
C TRP A 220 3.28 17.94 13.92
N GLY A 221 3.18 19.27 14.04
CA GLY A 221 3.10 19.96 15.34
C GLY A 221 1.88 19.56 16.16
N ARG A 222 0.73 19.27 15.51
CA ARG A 222 -0.47 18.78 16.20
C ARG A 222 -0.24 17.38 16.77
N TYR A 223 0.36 16.48 16.00
CA TYR A 223 0.63 15.10 16.48
C TYR A 223 1.65 15.08 17.60
N ARG A 224 2.68 15.93 17.57
CA ARG A 224 3.59 16.13 18.71
C ARG A 224 2.84 16.55 19.98
N GLY A 225 1.94 17.53 19.87
CA GLY A 225 1.11 17.97 20.99
C GLY A 225 0.14 16.92 21.50
N LEU A 226 -0.43 16.10 20.60
CA LEU A 226 -1.31 14.98 20.98
C LEU A 226 -0.53 13.87 21.70
N ALA A 227 0.68 13.55 21.26
CA ALA A 227 1.55 12.60 21.96
C ALA A 227 1.80 13.06 23.41
N ASP A 228 2.15 14.33 23.60
CA ASP A 228 2.34 14.93 24.93
C ASP A 228 1.07 14.85 25.81
N MET A 229 -0.09 15.26 25.25
CA MET A 229 -1.39 15.16 25.95
C MET A 229 -1.77 13.73 26.36
N LEU A 230 -1.46 12.76 25.53
CA LEU A 230 -1.70 11.34 25.75
C LEU A 230 -0.63 10.69 26.65
N LYS A 231 0.41 11.45 27.03
CA LYS A 231 1.55 10.96 27.81
C LYS A 231 2.33 9.84 27.09
N GLN A 232 2.32 9.87 25.79
CA GLN A 232 3.17 9.00 24.95
C GLN A 232 4.60 9.58 24.90
N PRO A 233 5.60 8.76 24.61
CA PRO A 233 6.93 9.27 24.26
C PRO A 233 6.89 10.22 23.06
N SER A 234 7.98 10.94 22.80
CA SER A 234 8.08 11.76 21.58
C SER A 234 7.84 10.91 20.32
N LEU A 235 7.39 11.52 19.22
CA LEU A 235 7.16 10.79 17.96
C LEU A 235 8.41 10.02 17.52
N ASP A 236 9.60 10.63 17.69
CA ASP A 236 10.87 9.99 17.32
C ASP A 236 11.12 8.68 18.09
N THR A 237 10.76 8.66 19.36
CA THR A 237 10.93 7.46 20.20
C THR A 237 9.77 6.48 20.03
N HIS A 238 8.55 6.99 19.89
CA HIS A 238 7.34 6.18 19.90
C HIS A 238 7.05 5.52 18.55
N LEU A 239 7.28 6.23 17.46
CA LEU A 239 6.84 5.79 16.13
C LEU A 239 7.96 5.69 15.09
N MET A 240 8.98 6.58 15.12
CA MET A 240 9.91 6.70 14.00
C MET A 240 10.94 5.55 13.87
N ASN A 241 10.95 4.59 14.78
CA ASN A 241 11.67 3.34 14.57
C ASN A 241 10.90 2.33 13.69
N ASN A 242 9.58 2.52 13.53
CA ASN A 242 8.66 1.52 13.00
C ASN A 242 7.75 2.04 11.88
N VAL A 243 7.58 3.36 11.77
CA VAL A 243 6.65 3.99 10.82
C VAL A 243 7.44 4.78 9.78
N PHE A 244 7.14 4.49 8.53
CA PHE A 244 7.75 5.12 7.35
C PHE A 244 6.67 5.75 6.49
N PHE A 245 7.07 6.73 5.67
CA PHE A 245 6.17 7.43 4.75
C PHE A 245 6.74 7.35 3.34
N ASP A 246 5.88 7.26 2.35
CA ASP A 246 6.30 7.31 0.96
C ASP A 246 6.26 8.74 0.37
N THR A 247 6.77 8.90 -0.83
CA THR A 247 6.84 10.20 -1.51
C THR A 247 5.71 10.45 -2.51
N CYS A 248 4.59 9.74 -2.43
CA CYS A 248 3.46 9.90 -3.36
C CYS A 248 2.60 11.13 -3.05
N VAL A 249 3.20 12.32 -3.05
CA VAL A 249 2.58 13.60 -2.68
C VAL A 249 2.21 14.47 -3.89
N TYR A 250 2.88 14.29 -5.02
CA TYR A 250 2.58 14.86 -6.35
C TYR A 250 2.77 16.38 -6.50
N HIS A 251 3.45 17.06 -5.56
CA HIS A 251 3.83 18.47 -5.76
C HIS A 251 5.02 18.87 -4.89
N GLN A 252 5.82 19.83 -5.37
CA GLN A 252 7.07 20.24 -4.74
C GLN A 252 6.89 20.79 -3.31
N PRO A 253 5.93 21.70 -3.02
CA PRO A 253 5.77 22.21 -1.66
C PRO A 253 5.43 21.14 -0.63
N GLY A 254 4.67 20.12 -1.01
CA GLY A 254 4.34 19.01 -0.10
C GLY A 254 5.54 18.13 0.21
N ILE A 255 6.35 17.81 -0.80
CA ILE A 255 7.63 17.09 -0.60
C ILE A 255 8.60 17.91 0.24
N ASN A 256 8.70 19.22 0.01
CA ASN A 256 9.56 20.09 0.81
C ASN A 256 9.14 20.05 2.28
N LEU A 257 7.85 20.22 2.58
CA LEU A 257 7.34 20.16 3.95
C LEU A 257 7.60 18.76 4.57
N MET A 258 7.31 17.71 3.85
CA MET A 258 7.51 16.33 4.34
C MET A 258 8.98 16.08 4.70
N THR A 259 9.92 16.45 3.82
CA THR A 259 11.37 16.29 4.03
C THR A 259 11.96 17.27 5.05
N GLU A 260 11.21 18.31 5.45
CA GLU A 260 11.57 19.21 6.55
C GLU A 260 11.19 18.64 7.92
N VAL A 261 10.01 17.98 8.02
CA VAL A 261 9.44 17.62 9.33
C VAL A 261 9.58 16.13 9.67
N VAL A 262 9.63 15.25 8.67
CA VAL A 262 9.82 13.80 8.87
C VAL A 262 11.30 13.48 8.80
N PRO A 263 11.84 12.69 9.75
CA PRO A 263 13.23 12.22 9.66
C PRO A 263 13.50 11.53 8.32
N VAL A 264 14.60 11.86 7.66
CA VAL A 264 14.91 11.34 6.32
C VAL A 264 14.96 9.80 6.27
N ASP A 265 15.40 9.17 7.35
CA ASP A 265 15.46 7.69 7.46
C ASP A 265 14.07 7.04 7.48
N ASN A 266 13.00 7.84 7.64
CA ASN A 266 11.61 7.40 7.62
C ASN A 266 10.88 7.77 6.31
N VAL A 267 11.60 8.31 5.33
CA VAL A 267 11.05 8.66 4.01
C VAL A 267 11.51 7.63 2.98
N LEU A 268 10.55 7.00 2.32
CA LEU A 268 10.79 6.01 1.28
C LEU A 268 10.42 6.57 -0.09
N PHE A 269 11.28 6.40 -1.08
CA PHE A 269 10.95 6.78 -2.44
C PHE A 269 9.84 5.90 -3.00
N ALA A 270 8.77 6.53 -3.49
CA ALA A 270 7.73 5.88 -4.25
C ALA A 270 7.11 6.85 -5.26
N SER A 271 6.58 6.33 -6.34
CA SER A 271 5.96 7.10 -7.41
C SER A 271 4.52 6.67 -7.69
N GLU A 272 4.11 5.52 -7.12
CA GLU A 272 2.78 4.97 -7.42
C GLU A 272 2.54 4.85 -8.95
N THR A 273 3.61 4.50 -9.69
CA THR A 273 3.60 4.51 -11.17
C THR A 273 2.34 3.86 -11.73
N PHE A 274 1.58 4.63 -12.52
CA PHE A 274 0.15 4.58 -12.78
C PHE A 274 -0.71 4.84 -11.54
N GLY A 275 -0.30 5.80 -10.73
CA GLY A 275 -1.00 6.26 -9.55
C GLY A 275 -2.44 6.73 -9.77
N ALA A 276 -3.03 7.25 -8.71
CA ALA A 276 -4.41 7.75 -8.72
C ALA A 276 -4.62 8.94 -9.67
N VAL A 277 -3.57 9.74 -9.92
CA VAL A 277 -3.61 10.92 -10.79
C VAL A 277 -2.77 10.69 -12.04
N ARG A 278 -3.41 10.27 -13.12
CA ARG A 278 -2.79 9.98 -14.43
C ARG A 278 -2.92 11.14 -15.38
N ALA A 279 -2.41 12.30 -15.00
CA ALA A 279 -2.49 13.50 -15.81
C ALA A 279 -1.13 14.19 -15.89
N ILE A 280 -0.95 14.98 -16.93
CA ILE A 280 0.17 15.91 -17.02
C ILE A 280 -0.23 17.17 -16.25
N ASP A 281 0.61 17.58 -15.33
CA ASP A 281 0.47 18.84 -14.62
C ASP A 281 0.67 20.00 -15.61
N PRO A 282 -0.32 20.85 -15.82
CA PRO A 282 -0.20 21.97 -16.77
C PRO A 282 0.81 23.03 -16.33
N GLU A 283 1.17 23.09 -15.05
CA GLU A 283 2.15 24.03 -14.52
C GLU A 283 3.60 23.60 -14.82
N THR A 284 3.85 22.30 -14.80
CA THR A 284 5.21 21.76 -14.93
C THR A 284 5.46 21.04 -16.24
N GLY A 285 4.41 20.63 -16.96
CA GLY A 285 4.51 19.84 -18.19
C GLY A 285 4.90 18.37 -17.97
N HIS A 286 4.94 17.90 -16.72
CA HIS A 286 5.28 16.52 -16.35
C HIS A 286 4.07 15.78 -15.76
N GLN A 287 4.13 14.45 -15.71
CA GLN A 287 3.11 13.68 -15.02
C GLN A 287 3.17 13.96 -13.51
N PHE A 288 2.00 14.06 -12.85
CA PHE A 288 1.93 14.29 -11.40
C PHE A 288 2.66 13.22 -10.60
N ASP A 289 2.58 11.97 -11.01
CA ASP A 289 3.19 10.81 -10.34
C ASP A 289 4.70 10.62 -10.67
N ASP A 290 5.34 11.57 -11.36
CA ASP A 290 6.79 11.61 -11.55
C ASP A 290 7.46 12.24 -10.32
N THR A 291 7.43 11.53 -9.20
CA THR A 291 7.82 12.05 -7.88
C THR A 291 9.33 12.20 -7.70
N LYS A 292 10.16 11.51 -8.49
CA LYS A 292 11.63 11.61 -8.43
C LYS A 292 12.13 13.05 -8.53
N ARG A 293 11.57 13.82 -9.45
CA ARG A 293 11.91 15.24 -9.66
C ARG A 293 11.68 16.09 -8.40
N TYR A 294 10.64 15.79 -7.62
CA TYR A 294 10.37 16.56 -6.39
C TYR A 294 11.40 16.22 -5.31
N ILE A 295 11.86 14.97 -5.23
CA ILE A 295 12.94 14.56 -4.33
C ILE A 295 14.27 15.19 -4.75
N GLU A 296 14.59 15.18 -6.05
CA GLU A 296 15.80 15.81 -6.59
C GLU A 296 15.87 17.31 -6.30
N ASN A 297 14.73 18.00 -6.27
CA ASN A 297 14.63 19.45 -6.03
C ASN A 297 14.31 19.84 -4.57
N SER A 298 14.22 18.88 -3.63
CA SER A 298 13.96 19.23 -2.23
C SER A 298 15.18 19.93 -1.62
N PRO A 299 14.99 21.13 -1.00
CA PRO A 299 16.07 21.87 -0.35
C PRO A 299 16.49 21.26 0.99
N HIS A 300 15.72 20.32 1.54
CA HIS A 300 15.94 19.72 2.86
C HIS A 300 16.70 18.39 2.78
N LEU A 301 17.02 17.92 1.59
CA LEU A 301 17.77 16.68 1.37
C LEU A 301 19.18 17.00 0.85
N SER A 302 20.19 16.41 1.47
CA SER A 302 21.55 16.38 0.93
C SER A 302 21.66 15.34 -0.19
N ASP A 303 22.77 15.35 -0.94
CA ASP A 303 23.04 14.33 -1.95
C ASP A 303 23.15 12.91 -1.35
N ALA A 304 23.65 12.81 -0.12
CA ALA A 304 23.71 11.56 0.62
C ALA A 304 22.31 11.06 1.03
N ASP A 305 21.40 11.96 1.39
CA ASP A 305 20.01 11.60 1.73
C ASP A 305 19.25 11.10 0.52
N ARG A 306 19.49 11.67 -0.67
CA ARG A 306 18.86 11.23 -1.93
C ARG A 306 19.34 9.86 -2.41
N GLN A 307 20.46 9.36 -1.88
CA GLN A 307 21.03 8.05 -2.21
C GLN A 307 20.64 6.95 -1.22
N LYS A 308 20.00 7.29 -0.13
CA LYS A 308 19.42 6.33 0.81
C LYS A 308 18.15 5.70 0.24
#